data_6281f80cba845a88d5f15d4e36b1dfa3
#
_entry.id   6281f80cba845a88d5f15d4e36b1dfa3
#
_cell.length_a   1.000
_cell.length_b   1.000
_cell.length_c   1.000
_cell.angle_alpha   90.00
_cell.angle_beta   90.00
_cell.angle_gamma   90.00
#
_symmetry.space_group_name_H-M   'P 1'
#
loop_
_entity.id
_entity.type
_entity.pdbx_description
1 polymer ?
#
loop_
_entity_poly.entity_id
_entity_poly.type
_entity_poly.pdbx_seq_one_letter_code
_entity_poly.pdbx_strand_id
1 'polypeptide(L)'
;MAHIIDGKKISAEIRAEIAEEVKAMKAKGIHPGLAVIIVGENPASQVYVRNKGKACEEVGIYSEIIRMPEETSEETLLAKIDELNVRKEISGILVQLPLPKHISEEKVIAAISPEKDVDAFSEVNVGKIMIGNHHFLPCTPAGVMELIKRSGIEIAGKQAVVIGRSNIVGKPQAMLLLHANATVTICHSRTKNLAEVCRTADILVVAIGKADFVTADMVKPGACVIDVGMNRKADGKLTGDVDYAGVSEVAGAITPVPGGVGPMTITMLLKNTLTAAYEQDKAAK
;
A
#
# COMPACT_ATOMS: atom_id res chain seq x y z
N MET A 1 26.76 -0.54 9.41
CA MET A 1 25.61 -1.27 8.81
C MET A 1 24.32 -0.71 9.35
N ALA A 2 23.36 -0.47 8.46
CA ALA A 2 22.04 0.05 8.81
C ALA A 2 21.22 -0.92 9.68
N HIS A 3 20.32 -0.39 10.51
CA HIS A 3 19.26 -1.16 11.13
C HIS A 3 18.29 -1.68 10.06
N ILE A 4 18.04 -3.00 10.04
CA ILE A 4 17.13 -3.60 9.06
C ILE A 4 15.70 -3.46 9.55
N ILE A 5 14.86 -2.77 8.78
CA ILE A 5 13.42 -2.64 9.03
C ILE A 5 12.73 -3.91 8.49
N ASP A 6 12.49 -4.88 9.36
CA ASP A 6 11.90 -6.16 8.98
C ASP A 6 10.37 -6.06 8.81
N GLY A 7 9.95 -5.86 7.57
CA GLY A 7 8.54 -5.75 7.23
C GLY A 7 7.76 -7.05 7.39
N LYS A 8 8.41 -8.23 7.30
CA LYS A 8 7.74 -9.51 7.57
C LYS A 8 7.38 -9.63 9.04
N LYS A 9 8.31 -9.30 9.94
CA LYS A 9 8.08 -9.32 11.38
C LYS A 9 6.98 -8.33 11.77
N ILE A 10 7.10 -7.08 11.35
CA ILE A 10 6.11 -6.02 11.65
C ILE A 10 4.73 -6.37 11.08
N SER A 11 4.67 -6.91 9.86
CA SER A 11 3.43 -7.38 9.25
C SER A 11 2.76 -8.49 10.08
N ALA A 12 3.54 -9.46 10.58
CA ALA A 12 3.01 -10.55 11.42
C ALA A 12 2.45 -10.03 12.74
N GLU A 13 3.13 -9.09 13.39
CA GLU A 13 2.66 -8.44 14.61
C GLU A 13 1.31 -7.73 14.39
N ILE A 14 1.21 -6.92 13.33
CA ILE A 14 -0.05 -6.20 13.01
C ILE A 14 -1.16 -7.18 12.64
N ARG A 15 -0.88 -8.27 11.93
CA ARG A 15 -1.91 -9.28 11.63
C ARG A 15 -2.43 -9.97 12.88
N ALA A 16 -1.58 -10.22 13.87
CA ALA A 16 -2.02 -10.75 15.17
C ALA A 16 -2.96 -9.75 15.87
N GLU A 17 -2.64 -8.46 15.87
CA GLU A 17 -3.51 -7.41 16.39
C GLU A 17 -4.86 -7.38 15.63
N ILE A 18 -4.84 -7.42 14.30
CA ILE A 18 -6.04 -7.48 13.45
C ILE A 18 -6.90 -8.71 13.78
N ALA A 19 -6.30 -9.87 13.97
CA ALA A 19 -7.05 -11.10 14.31
C ALA A 19 -7.83 -10.95 15.62
N GLU A 20 -7.24 -10.33 16.65
CA GLU A 20 -7.96 -10.05 17.91
C GLU A 20 -9.07 -9.00 17.71
N GLU A 21 -8.82 -7.94 16.89
CA GLU A 21 -9.85 -6.97 16.54
C GLU A 21 -11.03 -7.64 15.81
N VAL A 22 -10.77 -8.54 14.85
CA VAL A 22 -11.82 -9.30 14.12
C VAL A 22 -12.66 -10.14 15.08
N LYS A 23 -12.04 -10.83 16.05
CA LYS A 23 -12.78 -11.59 17.06
C LYS A 23 -13.71 -10.69 17.87
N ALA A 24 -13.19 -9.54 18.33
CA ALA A 24 -13.98 -8.58 19.09
C ALA A 24 -15.12 -7.98 18.28
N MET A 25 -14.92 -7.72 16.97
CA MET A 25 -15.98 -7.26 16.06
C MET A 25 -17.07 -8.31 15.87
N LYS A 26 -16.68 -9.56 15.60
CA LYS A 26 -17.61 -10.68 15.43
C LYS A 26 -18.47 -10.94 16.68
N ALA A 27 -17.91 -10.77 17.87
CA ALA A 27 -18.65 -10.87 19.12
C ALA A 27 -19.74 -9.79 19.27
N LYS A 28 -19.61 -8.68 18.51
CA LYS A 28 -20.61 -7.59 18.42
C LYS A 28 -21.55 -7.72 17.20
N GLY A 29 -21.45 -8.82 16.45
CA GLY A 29 -22.25 -9.05 15.23
C GLY A 29 -21.71 -8.36 13.98
N ILE A 30 -20.49 -7.78 14.02
CA ILE A 30 -19.86 -7.13 12.88
C ILE A 30 -18.93 -8.14 12.19
N HIS A 31 -19.21 -8.45 10.94
CA HIS A 31 -18.49 -9.47 10.16
C HIS A 31 -17.74 -8.83 8.98
N PRO A 32 -16.43 -8.50 9.13
CA PRO A 32 -15.67 -7.92 8.02
C PRO A 32 -15.58 -8.86 6.83
N GLY A 33 -15.83 -8.33 5.62
CA GLY A 33 -15.77 -9.07 4.36
C GLY A 33 -15.06 -8.30 3.26
N LEU A 34 -14.18 -8.97 2.51
CA LEU A 34 -13.42 -8.43 1.40
C LEU A 34 -13.73 -9.17 0.10
N ALA A 35 -14.20 -8.46 -0.91
CA ALA A 35 -14.27 -8.97 -2.28
C ALA A 35 -13.02 -8.53 -3.07
N VAL A 36 -12.36 -9.50 -3.71
CA VAL A 36 -11.21 -9.26 -4.58
C VAL A 36 -11.56 -9.73 -5.98
N ILE A 37 -11.61 -8.79 -6.93
CA ILE A 37 -11.84 -9.10 -8.34
C ILE A 37 -10.50 -9.16 -9.07
N ILE A 38 -10.31 -10.19 -9.89
CA ILE A 38 -9.18 -10.30 -10.82
C ILE A 38 -9.71 -10.60 -12.21
N VAL A 39 -9.26 -9.83 -13.21
CA VAL A 39 -9.60 -10.03 -14.61
C VAL A 39 -8.36 -10.53 -15.35
N GLY A 40 -8.50 -11.66 -16.03
CA GLY A 40 -7.40 -12.32 -16.72
C GLY A 40 -6.49 -13.14 -15.82
N GLU A 41 -5.40 -13.66 -16.42
CA GLU A 41 -4.53 -14.66 -15.79
C GLU A 41 -3.08 -14.17 -15.60
N ASN A 42 -2.87 -12.87 -15.37
CA ASN A 42 -1.53 -12.36 -15.10
C ASN A 42 -0.90 -13.10 -13.91
N PRO A 43 0.25 -13.80 -14.08
CA PRO A 43 0.81 -14.65 -13.03
C PRO A 43 1.17 -13.91 -11.74
N ALA A 44 1.64 -12.68 -11.86
CA ALA A 44 1.97 -11.86 -10.68
C ALA A 44 0.68 -11.50 -9.91
N SER A 45 -0.37 -11.05 -10.61
CA SER A 45 -1.67 -10.74 -10.01
C SER A 45 -2.30 -11.96 -9.32
N GLN A 46 -2.20 -13.16 -9.91
CA GLN A 46 -2.69 -14.40 -9.31
C GLN A 46 -2.01 -14.71 -7.97
N VAL A 47 -0.69 -14.49 -7.87
CA VAL A 47 0.06 -14.67 -6.62
C VAL A 47 -0.41 -13.67 -5.56
N TYR A 48 -0.59 -12.40 -5.93
CA TYR A 48 -1.06 -11.36 -5.01
C TYR A 48 -2.47 -11.65 -4.49
N VAL A 49 -3.41 -11.99 -5.37
CA VAL A 49 -4.79 -12.35 -4.99
C VAL A 49 -4.83 -13.55 -4.06
N ARG A 50 -4.08 -14.60 -4.36
CA ARG A 50 -3.98 -15.78 -3.49
C ARG A 50 -3.44 -15.42 -2.10
N ASN A 51 -2.40 -14.57 -2.04
CA ASN A 51 -1.83 -14.15 -0.77
C ASN A 51 -2.78 -13.27 0.05
N LYS A 52 -3.60 -12.44 -0.61
CA LYS A 52 -4.66 -11.65 0.02
C LYS A 52 -5.73 -12.56 0.65
N GLY A 53 -6.19 -13.56 -0.10
CA GLY A 53 -7.16 -14.54 0.42
C GLY A 53 -6.64 -15.29 1.65
N LYS A 54 -5.40 -15.81 1.59
CA LYS A 54 -4.76 -16.46 2.75
C LYS A 54 -4.64 -15.53 3.95
N ALA A 55 -4.27 -14.27 3.72
CA ALA A 55 -4.16 -13.30 4.80
C ALA A 55 -5.53 -12.98 5.45
N CYS A 56 -6.61 -12.93 4.67
CA CYS A 56 -7.96 -12.80 5.19
C CYS A 56 -8.35 -14.01 6.05
N GLU A 57 -8.07 -15.22 5.58
CA GLU A 57 -8.33 -16.46 6.31
C GLU A 57 -7.57 -16.51 7.64
N GLU A 58 -6.28 -16.14 7.62
CA GLU A 58 -5.39 -16.07 8.79
C GLU A 58 -5.98 -15.20 9.91
N VAL A 59 -6.55 -14.05 9.57
CA VAL A 59 -7.10 -13.10 10.56
C VAL A 59 -8.60 -13.25 10.78
N GLY A 60 -9.26 -14.16 10.04
CA GLY A 60 -10.69 -14.44 10.18
C GLY A 60 -11.62 -13.46 9.46
N ILE A 61 -11.15 -12.71 8.46
CA ILE A 61 -11.97 -11.88 7.56
C ILE A 61 -12.60 -12.79 6.50
N TYR A 62 -13.90 -12.63 6.21
CA TYR A 62 -14.52 -13.26 5.05
C TYR A 62 -13.87 -12.75 3.76
N SER A 63 -13.52 -13.65 2.84
CA SER A 63 -12.90 -13.26 1.57
C SER A 63 -13.56 -13.97 0.40
N GLU A 64 -14.02 -13.19 -0.58
CA GLU A 64 -14.55 -13.68 -1.84
C GLU A 64 -13.61 -13.29 -2.98
N ILE A 65 -13.04 -14.28 -3.67
CA ILE A 65 -12.19 -14.05 -4.83
C ILE A 65 -13.00 -14.32 -6.10
N ILE A 66 -13.26 -13.26 -6.85
CA ILE A 66 -14.02 -13.28 -8.10
C ILE A 66 -13.02 -13.26 -9.27
N ARG A 67 -13.03 -14.36 -10.04
CA ARG A 67 -12.18 -14.52 -11.21
C ARG A 67 -12.99 -14.28 -12.47
N MET A 68 -12.56 -13.33 -13.28
CA MET A 68 -13.21 -12.98 -14.54
C MET A 68 -12.25 -13.25 -15.70
N PRO A 69 -12.73 -13.79 -16.84
CA PRO A 69 -11.91 -13.98 -18.05
C PRO A 69 -11.27 -12.69 -18.55
N GLU A 70 -10.16 -12.80 -19.28
CA GLU A 70 -9.48 -11.62 -19.85
C GLU A 70 -10.35 -10.84 -20.85
N GLU A 71 -11.27 -11.54 -21.51
CA GLU A 71 -12.21 -10.97 -22.48
C GLU A 71 -13.42 -10.29 -21.83
N THR A 72 -13.51 -10.28 -20.51
CA THR A 72 -14.61 -9.62 -19.78
C THR A 72 -14.74 -8.16 -20.21
N SER A 73 -15.95 -7.77 -20.60
CA SER A 73 -16.19 -6.37 -21.00
C SER A 73 -16.16 -5.42 -19.79
N GLU A 74 -15.85 -4.15 -20.04
CA GLU A 74 -15.89 -3.10 -19.01
C GLU A 74 -17.26 -3.04 -18.33
N GLU A 75 -18.36 -3.13 -19.10
CA GLU A 75 -19.73 -3.10 -18.56
C GLU A 75 -20.00 -4.28 -17.62
N THR A 76 -19.51 -5.48 -17.96
CA THR A 76 -19.68 -6.66 -17.10
C THR A 76 -18.93 -6.51 -15.78
N LEU A 77 -17.72 -5.95 -15.81
CA LEU A 77 -16.95 -5.68 -14.59
C LEU A 77 -17.61 -4.60 -13.75
N LEU A 78 -18.07 -3.51 -14.35
CA LEU A 78 -18.78 -2.43 -13.65
C LEU A 78 -20.08 -2.93 -13.00
N ALA A 79 -20.87 -3.74 -13.70
CA ALA A 79 -22.07 -4.36 -13.14
C ALA A 79 -21.77 -5.27 -11.94
N LYS A 80 -20.63 -6.00 -11.95
CA LYS A 80 -20.19 -6.79 -10.80
C LYS A 80 -19.79 -5.90 -9.61
N ILE A 81 -19.15 -4.77 -9.86
CA ILE A 81 -18.81 -3.81 -8.80
C ILE A 81 -20.09 -3.22 -8.20
N ASP A 82 -21.09 -2.87 -9.02
CA ASP A 82 -22.38 -2.35 -8.55
C ASP A 82 -23.11 -3.37 -7.66
N GLU A 83 -23.11 -4.66 -8.05
CA GLU A 83 -23.64 -5.75 -7.22
C GLU A 83 -22.94 -5.79 -5.85
N LEU A 84 -21.59 -5.72 -5.82
CA LEU A 84 -20.81 -5.76 -4.60
C LEU A 84 -20.99 -4.51 -3.72
N ASN A 85 -21.22 -3.35 -4.34
CA ASN A 85 -21.48 -2.10 -3.62
C ASN A 85 -22.69 -2.19 -2.69
N VAL A 86 -23.73 -2.94 -3.08
CA VAL A 86 -24.97 -3.06 -2.29
C VAL A 86 -24.97 -4.26 -1.34
N ARG A 87 -24.03 -5.19 -1.46
CA ARG A 87 -23.94 -6.38 -0.62
C ARG A 87 -23.43 -6.04 0.78
N LYS A 88 -24.23 -6.32 1.80
CA LYS A 88 -23.93 -5.99 3.20
C LYS A 88 -22.80 -6.81 3.81
N GLU A 89 -22.62 -8.05 3.35
CA GLU A 89 -21.55 -8.94 3.79
C GLU A 89 -20.16 -8.57 3.23
N ILE A 90 -20.11 -7.67 2.24
CA ILE A 90 -18.86 -7.15 1.66
C ILE A 90 -18.62 -5.75 2.20
N SER A 91 -17.64 -5.62 3.06
CA SER A 91 -17.22 -4.33 3.65
C SER A 91 -16.23 -3.60 2.76
N GLY A 92 -15.38 -4.33 2.02
CA GLY A 92 -14.37 -3.76 1.13
C GLY A 92 -14.35 -4.44 -0.23
N ILE A 93 -14.07 -3.66 -1.26
CA ILE A 93 -13.91 -4.11 -2.65
C ILE A 93 -12.52 -3.73 -3.13
N LEU A 94 -11.84 -4.69 -3.75
CA LEU A 94 -10.57 -4.48 -4.42
C LEU A 94 -10.61 -5.08 -5.81
N VAL A 95 -10.26 -4.29 -6.81
CA VAL A 95 -10.02 -4.76 -8.17
C VAL A 95 -8.52 -4.82 -8.43
N GLN A 96 -8.00 -6.01 -8.67
CA GLN A 96 -6.56 -6.23 -8.81
C GLN A 96 -6.03 -5.62 -10.12
N LEU A 97 -5.16 -4.63 -9.98
CA LEU A 97 -4.42 -4.04 -11.11
C LEU A 97 -3.17 -4.87 -11.46
N PRO A 98 -2.69 -4.80 -12.72
CA PRO A 98 -3.27 -4.06 -13.85
C PRO A 98 -4.47 -4.78 -14.47
N LEU A 99 -5.36 -4.03 -15.10
CA LEU A 99 -6.48 -4.54 -15.89
C LEU A 99 -6.09 -4.77 -17.35
N PRO A 100 -6.84 -5.61 -18.10
CA PRO A 100 -6.73 -5.67 -19.56
C PRO A 100 -6.91 -4.30 -20.21
N LYS A 101 -6.20 -4.05 -21.32
CA LYS A 101 -6.12 -2.71 -21.97
C LYS A 101 -7.46 -2.13 -22.43
N HIS A 102 -8.48 -2.96 -22.62
CA HIS A 102 -9.80 -2.52 -23.08
C HIS A 102 -10.70 -2.06 -21.90
N ILE A 103 -10.24 -2.17 -20.67
CA ILE A 103 -10.96 -1.74 -19.47
C ILE A 103 -10.25 -0.51 -18.88
N SER A 104 -10.99 0.55 -18.63
CA SER A 104 -10.47 1.77 -18.00
C SER A 104 -10.32 1.60 -16.50
N GLU A 105 -9.07 1.65 -16.00
CA GLU A 105 -8.80 1.62 -14.56
C GLU A 105 -9.49 2.78 -13.83
N GLU A 106 -9.56 3.97 -14.44
CA GLU A 106 -10.20 5.16 -13.84
C GLU A 106 -11.69 4.93 -13.60
N LYS A 107 -12.41 4.39 -14.61
CA LYS A 107 -13.84 4.07 -14.46
C LYS A 107 -14.08 3.00 -13.40
N VAL A 108 -13.25 1.97 -13.37
CA VAL A 108 -13.34 0.89 -12.40
C VAL A 108 -13.13 1.41 -10.97
N ILE A 109 -12.12 2.24 -10.75
CA ILE A 109 -11.88 2.86 -9.45
C ILE A 109 -13.05 3.77 -9.04
N ALA A 110 -13.58 4.56 -9.99
CA ALA A 110 -14.70 5.45 -9.74
C ALA A 110 -16.04 4.73 -9.45
N ALA A 111 -16.20 3.49 -9.93
CA ALA A 111 -17.40 2.68 -9.69
C ALA A 111 -17.45 2.06 -8.29
N ILE A 112 -16.31 1.92 -7.61
CA ILE A 112 -16.28 1.40 -6.24
C ILE A 112 -16.80 2.48 -5.29
N SER A 113 -17.81 2.13 -4.47
CA SER A 113 -18.32 3.04 -3.43
C SER A 113 -17.18 3.49 -2.51
N PRO A 114 -17.02 4.79 -2.24
CA PRO A 114 -15.93 5.30 -1.39
C PRO A 114 -15.85 4.65 -0.01
N GLU A 115 -16.97 4.18 0.55
CA GLU A 115 -17.03 3.47 1.83
C GLU A 115 -16.53 2.02 1.73
N LYS A 116 -16.35 1.49 0.52
CA LYS A 116 -15.85 0.14 0.23
C LYS A 116 -14.53 0.14 -0.53
N ASP A 117 -14.01 1.31 -0.91
CA ASP A 117 -12.72 1.49 -1.58
C ASP A 117 -11.57 1.31 -0.57
N VAL A 118 -11.27 0.08 -0.24
CA VAL A 118 -10.23 -0.26 0.76
C VAL A 118 -8.80 -0.11 0.26
N ASP A 119 -8.59 0.16 -1.02
CA ASP A 119 -7.30 0.62 -1.56
C ASP A 119 -7.14 2.15 -1.45
N ALA A 120 -8.22 2.89 -1.21
CA ALA A 120 -8.28 4.35 -1.09
C ALA A 120 -7.78 5.08 -2.35
N PHE A 121 -8.16 4.60 -3.53
CA PHE A 121 -7.74 5.16 -4.82
C PHE A 121 -8.79 6.08 -5.45
N SER A 122 -10.04 6.04 -4.98
CA SER A 122 -11.09 6.93 -5.47
C SER A 122 -10.75 8.40 -5.20
N GLU A 123 -11.19 9.28 -6.09
CA GLU A 123 -10.97 10.74 -5.94
C GLU A 123 -11.50 11.26 -4.61
N VAL A 124 -12.59 10.69 -4.11
CA VAL A 124 -13.18 11.05 -2.80
C VAL A 124 -12.21 10.70 -1.67
N ASN A 125 -11.66 9.48 -1.64
CA ASN A 125 -10.73 9.07 -0.60
C ASN A 125 -9.39 9.81 -0.72
N VAL A 126 -8.88 10.02 -1.93
CA VAL A 126 -7.68 10.84 -2.17
C VAL A 126 -7.89 12.28 -1.69
N GLY A 127 -9.04 12.89 -1.95
CA GLY A 127 -9.39 14.22 -1.45
C GLY A 127 -9.44 14.27 0.08
N LYS A 128 -10.02 13.26 0.72
CA LYS A 128 -10.04 13.13 2.19
C LYS A 128 -8.63 13.00 2.77
N ILE A 129 -7.72 12.27 2.13
CA ILE A 129 -6.32 12.18 2.54
C ILE A 129 -5.66 13.56 2.47
N MET A 130 -5.88 14.29 1.37
CA MET A 130 -5.28 15.61 1.19
C MET A 130 -5.62 16.58 2.31
N ILE A 131 -6.87 16.56 2.83
CA ILE A 131 -7.33 17.44 3.90
C ILE A 131 -7.23 16.85 5.31
N GLY A 132 -6.71 15.62 5.44
CA GLY A 132 -6.54 14.94 6.74
C GLY A 132 -7.83 14.37 7.35
N ASN A 133 -8.92 14.28 6.59
CA ASN A 133 -10.22 13.73 7.03
C ASN A 133 -10.50 12.37 6.39
N HIS A 134 -9.57 11.43 6.54
CA HIS A 134 -9.63 10.11 5.90
C HIS A 134 -10.05 9.01 6.87
N HIS A 135 -10.78 8.01 6.36
CA HIS A 135 -11.01 6.72 7.02
C HIS A 135 -10.02 5.67 6.52
N PHE A 136 -9.75 5.69 5.22
CA PHE A 136 -8.82 4.76 4.56
C PHE A 136 -7.56 5.48 4.10
N LEU A 137 -6.47 4.71 4.08
CA LEU A 137 -5.19 5.13 3.53
C LEU A 137 -4.76 4.13 2.46
N PRO A 138 -4.14 4.57 1.35
CA PRO A 138 -3.58 3.64 0.38
C PRO A 138 -2.63 2.65 1.08
N CYS A 139 -2.83 1.37 0.80
CA CYS A 139 -2.24 0.30 1.61
C CYS A 139 -0.71 0.36 1.68
N THR A 140 -0.03 0.66 0.55
CA THR A 140 1.44 0.77 0.52
C THR A 140 1.95 1.96 1.33
N PRO A 141 1.46 3.20 1.14
CA PRO A 141 1.82 4.34 1.99
C PRO A 141 1.53 4.12 3.48
N ALA A 142 0.38 3.56 3.82
CA ALA A 142 0.06 3.21 5.21
C ALA A 142 1.07 2.23 5.80
N GLY A 143 1.46 1.22 5.01
CA GLY A 143 2.49 0.25 5.39
C GLY A 143 3.85 0.89 5.63
N VAL A 144 4.25 1.84 4.79
CA VAL A 144 5.49 2.62 4.98
C VAL A 144 5.46 3.40 6.28
N MET A 145 4.35 4.07 6.60
CA MET A 145 4.20 4.80 7.87
C MET A 145 4.30 3.88 9.09
N GLU A 146 3.68 2.70 9.03
CA GLU A 146 3.79 1.71 10.12
C GLU A 146 5.22 1.17 10.27
N LEU A 147 5.93 0.92 9.17
CA LEU A 147 7.34 0.51 9.21
C LEU A 147 8.21 1.54 9.92
N ILE A 148 8.10 2.81 9.56
CA ILE A 148 8.85 3.91 10.15
C ILE A 148 8.52 4.01 11.65
N LYS A 149 7.23 4.06 12.00
CA LYS A 149 6.75 4.22 13.36
C LYS A 149 7.17 3.07 14.28
N ARG A 150 6.97 1.81 13.85
CA ARG A 150 7.31 0.62 14.66
C ARG A 150 8.81 0.36 14.75
N SER A 151 9.60 0.98 13.88
CA SER A 151 11.07 0.99 13.99
C SER A 151 11.59 2.09 14.92
N GLY A 152 10.71 2.84 15.59
CA GLY A 152 11.10 3.90 16.53
C GLY A 152 11.70 5.14 15.87
N ILE A 153 11.47 5.34 14.57
CA ILE A 153 12.01 6.47 13.81
C ILE A 153 11.05 7.67 13.93
N GLU A 154 11.54 8.78 14.45
CA GLU A 154 10.80 10.01 14.57
C GLU A 154 10.61 10.67 13.18
N ILE A 155 9.39 11.12 12.91
CA ILE A 155 9.03 11.77 11.63
C ILE A 155 8.91 13.28 11.80
N ALA A 156 8.38 13.74 12.94
CA ALA A 156 8.13 15.15 13.18
C ALA A 156 9.43 15.99 13.10
N GLY A 157 9.38 17.07 12.34
CA GLY A 157 10.51 17.97 12.13
C GLY A 157 11.60 17.44 11.17
N LYS A 158 11.46 16.23 10.63
CA LYS A 158 12.43 15.64 9.70
C LYS A 158 12.25 16.12 8.26
N GLN A 159 13.34 16.13 7.51
CA GLN A 159 13.31 16.29 6.06
C GLN A 159 12.98 14.95 5.42
N ALA A 160 11.86 14.87 4.75
CA ALA A 160 11.44 13.68 4.03
C ALA A 160 11.48 13.91 2.51
N VAL A 161 12.13 13.02 1.79
CA VAL A 161 12.13 13.04 0.32
C VAL A 161 11.43 11.79 -0.19
N VAL A 162 10.48 11.99 -1.08
CA VAL A 162 9.74 10.91 -1.77
C VAL A 162 10.13 10.94 -3.24
N ILE A 163 10.81 9.90 -3.71
CA ILE A 163 11.11 9.72 -5.14
C ILE A 163 9.98 8.90 -5.76
N GLY A 164 9.15 9.56 -6.56
CA GLY A 164 7.95 9.03 -7.19
C GLY A 164 6.74 9.94 -6.95
N ARG A 165 5.83 9.98 -7.94
CA ARG A 165 4.64 10.84 -7.88
C ARG A 165 3.37 10.15 -8.42
N SER A 166 3.30 8.83 -8.30
CA SER A 166 2.09 8.10 -8.67
C SER A 166 0.92 8.47 -7.76
N ASN A 167 -0.30 8.32 -8.26
CA ASN A 167 -1.51 8.58 -7.47
C ASN A 167 -1.69 7.55 -6.34
N ILE A 168 -1.16 6.34 -6.54
CA ILE A 168 -1.35 5.21 -5.62
C ILE A 168 -0.26 5.11 -4.54
N VAL A 169 0.93 5.71 -4.73
CA VAL A 169 2.03 5.64 -3.75
C VAL A 169 2.67 7.00 -3.49
N GLY A 170 3.31 7.63 -4.48
CA GLY A 170 4.19 8.78 -4.23
C GLY A 170 3.46 9.99 -3.65
N LYS A 171 2.34 10.41 -4.25
CA LYS A 171 1.55 11.54 -3.75
C LYS A 171 0.95 11.27 -2.37
N PRO A 172 0.23 10.14 -2.14
CA PRO A 172 -0.31 9.86 -0.81
C PRO A 172 0.79 9.67 0.23
N GLN A 173 1.92 9.04 -0.09
CA GLN A 173 3.03 8.93 0.84
C GLN A 173 3.54 10.29 1.30
N ALA A 174 3.67 11.24 0.39
CA ALA A 174 4.09 12.60 0.74
C ALA A 174 3.09 13.29 1.68
N MET A 175 1.79 13.10 1.44
CA MET A 175 0.75 13.65 2.33
C MET A 175 0.77 13.01 3.71
N LEU A 176 0.98 11.70 3.82
CA LEU A 176 1.07 11.05 5.12
C LEU A 176 2.30 11.51 5.93
N LEU A 177 3.43 11.71 5.28
CA LEU A 177 4.62 12.28 5.93
C LEU A 177 4.38 13.73 6.36
N LEU A 178 3.70 14.53 5.54
CA LEU A 178 3.31 15.90 5.88
C LEU A 178 2.38 15.93 7.10
N HIS A 179 1.35 15.07 7.14
CA HIS A 179 0.44 14.95 8.28
C HIS A 179 1.16 14.46 9.55
N ALA A 180 2.26 13.73 9.40
CA ALA A 180 3.16 13.36 10.50
C ALA A 180 4.18 14.44 10.88
N ASN A 181 3.98 15.69 10.41
CA ASN A 181 4.80 16.86 10.67
C ASN A 181 6.23 16.80 10.09
N ALA A 182 6.46 16.07 9.00
CA ALA A 182 7.70 16.18 8.23
C ALA A 182 7.65 17.38 7.28
N THR A 183 8.83 17.91 6.93
CA THR A 183 9.00 18.78 5.74
C THR A 183 9.22 17.87 4.53
N VAL A 184 8.35 17.93 3.52
CA VAL A 184 8.31 16.93 2.45
C VAL A 184 8.71 17.52 1.09
N THR A 185 9.62 16.85 0.41
CA THR A 185 9.97 17.13 -1.00
C THR A 185 9.58 15.92 -1.86
N ILE A 186 8.82 16.16 -2.93
CA ILE A 186 8.49 15.13 -3.93
C ILE A 186 9.41 15.28 -5.13
N CYS A 187 10.14 14.21 -5.45
CA CYS A 187 11.02 14.12 -6.61
C CYS A 187 10.46 13.22 -7.70
N HIS A 188 10.82 13.51 -8.94
CA HIS A 188 10.34 12.78 -10.11
C HIS A 188 11.34 12.87 -11.27
N SER A 189 11.04 12.26 -12.41
CA SER A 189 11.92 12.20 -13.60
C SER A 189 12.34 13.56 -14.19
N ARG A 190 11.73 14.66 -13.77
CA ARG A 190 12.09 16.03 -14.18
C ARG A 190 12.80 16.83 -13.09
N THR A 191 13.05 16.23 -11.92
CA THR A 191 13.79 16.86 -10.82
C THR A 191 15.24 17.04 -11.24
N LYS A 192 15.73 18.27 -11.17
CA LYS A 192 17.15 18.57 -11.39
C LYS A 192 17.94 18.25 -10.11
N ASN A 193 19.20 17.87 -10.25
CA ASN A 193 20.11 17.60 -9.15
C ASN A 193 19.53 16.62 -8.11
N LEU A 194 18.88 15.56 -8.59
CA LEU A 194 18.15 14.61 -7.75
C LEU A 194 19.02 14.08 -6.58
N ALA A 195 20.27 13.72 -6.85
CA ALA A 195 21.18 13.22 -5.82
C ALA A 195 21.42 14.23 -4.68
N GLU A 196 21.52 15.52 -4.99
CA GLU A 196 21.68 16.57 -3.99
C GLU A 196 20.43 16.70 -3.12
N VAL A 197 19.25 16.66 -3.73
CA VAL A 197 17.97 16.68 -3.00
C VAL A 197 17.86 15.46 -2.09
N CYS A 198 18.19 14.27 -2.58
CA CYS A 198 18.13 13.04 -1.78
C CYS A 198 19.07 13.08 -0.57
N ARG A 199 20.26 13.67 -0.69
CA ARG A 199 21.21 13.84 0.42
C ARG A 199 20.73 14.78 1.53
N THR A 200 19.64 15.52 1.33
CA THR A 200 19.03 16.32 2.41
C THR A 200 18.08 15.50 3.29
N ALA A 201 17.69 14.30 2.86
CA ALA A 201 16.64 13.51 3.49
C ALA A 201 17.10 12.83 4.78
N ASP A 202 16.38 13.05 5.87
CA ASP A 202 16.41 12.19 7.06
C ASP A 202 15.62 10.91 6.83
N ILE A 203 14.54 11.01 6.02
CA ILE A 203 13.69 9.90 5.59
C ILE A 203 13.60 9.94 4.06
N LEU A 204 14.09 8.90 3.40
CA LEU A 204 14.04 8.74 1.95
C LEU A 204 13.11 7.60 1.57
N VAL A 205 12.03 7.89 0.86
CA VAL A 205 11.09 6.89 0.33
C VAL A 205 11.25 6.80 -1.18
N VAL A 206 11.52 5.61 -1.69
CA VAL A 206 11.79 5.37 -3.12
C VAL A 206 10.71 4.50 -3.73
N ALA A 207 9.97 5.03 -4.72
CA ALA A 207 8.81 4.39 -5.35
C ALA A 207 8.72 4.72 -6.85
N ILE A 208 9.70 4.26 -7.65
CA ILE A 208 9.82 4.57 -9.08
C ILE A 208 9.84 3.35 -10.00
N GLY A 209 9.95 2.12 -9.46
CA GLY A 209 9.98 0.88 -10.24
C GLY A 209 11.23 0.76 -11.13
N LYS A 210 12.39 1.21 -10.63
CA LYS A 210 13.69 1.11 -11.33
C LYS A 210 14.71 0.43 -10.43
N ALA A 211 15.10 -0.77 -10.81
CA ALA A 211 16.06 -1.58 -10.04
C ALA A 211 17.36 -0.82 -9.74
N ASP A 212 17.79 -0.85 -8.47
CA ASP A 212 19.07 -0.37 -7.98
C ASP A 212 19.39 1.09 -8.39
N PHE A 213 18.36 1.93 -8.54
CA PHE A 213 18.50 3.30 -9.04
C PHE A 213 19.11 4.24 -8.00
N VAL A 214 18.75 4.12 -6.73
CA VAL A 214 19.29 4.95 -5.64
C VAL A 214 20.56 4.29 -5.11
N THR A 215 21.69 4.99 -5.23
CA THR A 215 23.02 4.54 -4.81
C THR A 215 23.47 5.23 -3.53
N ALA A 216 24.52 4.72 -2.89
CA ALA A 216 25.04 5.21 -1.60
C ALA A 216 25.38 6.71 -1.61
N ASP A 217 25.89 7.24 -2.73
CA ASP A 217 26.22 8.65 -2.90
C ASP A 217 25.01 9.59 -2.95
N MET A 218 23.80 9.03 -3.13
CA MET A 218 22.54 9.77 -3.10
C MET A 218 21.91 9.83 -1.69
N VAL A 219 22.45 9.11 -0.71
CA VAL A 219 21.84 8.96 0.61
C VAL A 219 22.60 9.74 1.67
N LYS A 220 21.88 10.50 2.51
CA LYS A 220 22.45 11.16 3.69
C LYS A 220 22.92 10.09 4.68
N PRO A 221 24.17 10.17 5.20
CA PRO A 221 24.60 9.26 6.26
C PRO A 221 23.66 9.27 7.46
N GLY A 222 23.25 8.07 7.87
CA GLY A 222 22.30 7.89 8.99
C GLY A 222 20.81 8.03 8.62
N ALA A 223 20.45 8.28 7.36
CA ALA A 223 19.05 8.38 6.93
C ALA A 223 18.28 7.07 7.06
N CYS A 224 16.97 7.18 7.27
CA CYS A 224 16.03 6.08 7.10
C CYS A 224 15.65 5.94 5.63
N VAL A 225 15.91 4.78 5.01
CA VAL A 225 15.62 4.50 3.60
C VAL A 225 14.52 3.44 3.49
N ILE A 226 13.41 3.82 2.88
CA ILE A 226 12.27 2.94 2.62
C ILE A 226 12.19 2.66 1.12
N ASP A 227 12.50 1.44 0.74
CA ASP A 227 12.41 0.98 -0.63
C ASP A 227 11.06 0.33 -0.89
N VAL A 228 10.22 0.99 -1.69
CA VAL A 228 8.89 0.50 -2.11
C VAL A 228 9.00 -0.31 -3.40
N GLY A 229 10.11 -0.19 -4.12
CA GLY A 229 10.33 -0.84 -5.40
C GLY A 229 10.24 -2.36 -5.32
N MET A 230 9.70 -2.98 -6.36
CA MET A 230 9.72 -4.42 -6.53
C MET A 230 9.99 -4.73 -8.00
N ASN A 231 11.23 -4.97 -8.31
CA ASN A 231 11.71 -5.21 -9.66
C ASN A 231 12.18 -6.66 -9.80
N ARG A 232 12.07 -7.22 -10.99
CA ARG A 232 12.63 -8.54 -11.32
C ARG A 232 13.84 -8.35 -12.23
N LYS A 233 15.00 -8.81 -11.76
CA LYS A 233 16.23 -8.81 -12.55
C LYS A 233 16.20 -9.88 -13.64
N ALA A 234 17.13 -9.82 -14.59
CA ALA A 234 17.23 -10.81 -15.69
C ALA A 234 17.46 -12.25 -15.19
N ASP A 235 18.09 -12.40 -14.02
CA ASP A 235 18.30 -13.70 -13.35
C ASP A 235 17.06 -14.19 -12.57
N GLY A 236 15.94 -13.48 -12.66
CA GLY A 236 14.68 -13.80 -11.99
C GLY A 236 14.60 -13.35 -10.53
N LYS A 237 15.67 -12.85 -9.92
CA LYS A 237 15.68 -12.38 -8.54
C LYS A 237 14.92 -11.07 -8.38
N LEU A 238 14.27 -10.90 -7.21
CA LEU A 238 13.62 -9.66 -6.84
C LEU A 238 14.65 -8.68 -6.24
N THR A 239 14.53 -7.43 -6.63
CA THR A 239 15.28 -6.30 -6.06
C THR A 239 14.39 -5.08 -5.93
N GLY A 240 14.80 -4.12 -5.12
CA GLY A 240 14.12 -2.84 -4.98
C GLY A 240 14.59 -1.79 -5.97
N ASP A 241 14.20 -0.55 -5.68
CA ASP A 241 14.67 0.64 -6.40
C ASP A 241 16.00 1.16 -5.84
N VAL A 242 16.46 0.61 -4.71
CA VAL A 242 17.67 1.02 -3.99
C VAL A 242 18.76 -0.05 -4.18
N ASP A 243 19.98 0.36 -4.44
CA ASP A 243 21.17 -0.49 -4.30
C ASP A 243 21.36 -0.82 -2.82
N TYR A 244 20.70 -1.92 -2.41
CA TYR A 244 20.65 -2.33 -1.01
C TYR A 244 22.05 -2.51 -0.39
N ALA A 245 22.97 -3.10 -1.13
CA ALA A 245 24.31 -3.39 -0.61
C ALA A 245 25.07 -2.11 -0.30
N GLY A 246 25.16 -1.19 -1.25
CA GLY A 246 25.85 0.09 -1.07
C GLY A 246 25.17 1.00 -0.06
N VAL A 247 23.85 1.11 -0.13
CA VAL A 247 23.09 2.02 0.74
C VAL A 247 23.03 1.52 2.20
N SER A 248 23.06 0.21 2.46
CA SER A 248 23.07 -0.33 3.83
C SER A 248 24.33 0.03 4.63
N GLU A 249 25.41 0.40 3.97
CA GLU A 249 26.65 0.86 4.64
C GLU A 249 26.55 2.32 5.09
N VAL A 250 25.68 3.14 4.48
CA VAL A 250 25.55 4.58 4.72
C VAL A 250 24.29 4.93 5.53
N ALA A 251 23.19 4.24 5.26
CA ALA A 251 21.90 4.49 5.94
C ALA A 251 21.95 4.13 7.43
N GLY A 252 21.13 4.81 8.23
CA GLY A 252 20.88 4.44 9.63
C GLY A 252 19.89 3.30 9.76
N ALA A 253 18.86 3.26 8.87
CA ALA A 253 17.88 2.20 8.79
C ALA A 253 17.46 1.99 7.33
N ILE A 254 17.11 0.76 6.96
CA ILE A 254 16.75 0.40 5.58
C ILE A 254 15.78 -0.78 5.54
N THR A 255 14.82 -0.73 4.60
CA THR A 255 13.95 -1.89 4.30
C THR A 255 14.62 -2.82 3.29
N PRO A 256 14.60 -4.15 3.48
CA PRO A 256 15.05 -5.10 2.47
C PRO A 256 14.00 -5.31 1.37
N VAL A 257 14.44 -5.71 0.17
CA VAL A 257 13.54 -6.19 -0.89
C VAL A 257 14.05 -7.56 -1.38
N PRO A 258 13.25 -8.62 -1.24
CA PRO A 258 11.91 -8.69 -0.64
C PRO A 258 11.93 -8.66 0.90
N GLY A 259 10.77 -8.37 1.49
CA GLY A 259 10.57 -8.52 2.94
C GLY A 259 10.43 -7.21 3.73
N GLY A 260 10.54 -6.06 3.06
CA GLY A 260 10.24 -4.74 3.63
C GLY A 260 8.78 -4.33 3.42
N VAL A 261 8.53 -3.45 2.45
CA VAL A 261 7.20 -2.85 2.22
C VAL A 261 6.15 -3.84 1.70
N GLY A 262 6.53 -4.82 0.86
CA GLY A 262 5.58 -5.74 0.23
C GLY A 262 4.62 -6.46 1.19
N PRO A 263 5.08 -7.09 2.29
CA PRO A 263 4.21 -7.70 3.29
C PRO A 263 3.20 -6.74 3.91
N MET A 264 3.58 -5.47 4.07
CA MET A 264 2.75 -4.44 4.71
C MET A 264 1.54 -4.06 3.88
N THR A 265 1.65 -4.04 2.55
CA THR A 265 0.54 -3.67 1.65
C THR A 265 -0.69 -4.57 1.90
N ILE A 266 -0.48 -5.90 1.99
CA ILE A 266 -1.57 -6.84 2.30
C ILE A 266 -2.11 -6.61 3.71
N THR A 267 -1.25 -6.39 4.68
CA THR A 267 -1.64 -6.16 6.08
C THR A 267 -2.48 -4.89 6.23
N MET A 268 -2.12 -3.81 5.54
CA MET A 268 -2.91 -2.58 5.58
C MET A 268 -4.26 -2.71 4.85
N LEU A 269 -4.35 -3.54 3.81
CA LEU A 269 -5.63 -3.89 3.19
C LEU A 269 -6.58 -4.56 4.18
N LEU A 270 -6.09 -5.50 4.98
CA LEU A 270 -6.90 -6.11 6.06
C LEU A 270 -7.36 -5.04 7.06
N LYS A 271 -6.48 -4.13 7.46
CA LYS A 271 -6.83 -3.04 8.39
C LYS A 271 -7.90 -2.11 7.80
N ASN A 272 -7.77 -1.70 6.55
CA ASN A 272 -8.79 -0.90 5.87
C ASN A 272 -10.14 -1.64 5.79
N THR A 273 -10.11 -2.97 5.56
CA THR A 273 -11.34 -3.79 5.53
C THR A 273 -12.05 -3.80 6.89
N LEU A 274 -11.30 -3.86 8.00
CA LEU A 274 -11.87 -3.71 9.34
C LEU A 274 -12.48 -2.32 9.55
N THR A 275 -11.74 -1.28 9.19
CA THR A 275 -12.21 0.10 9.28
C THR A 275 -13.51 0.27 8.49
N ALA A 276 -13.58 -0.29 7.27
CA ALA A 276 -14.78 -0.25 6.43
C ALA A 276 -15.98 -0.92 7.13
N ALA A 277 -15.79 -2.13 7.68
CA ALA A 277 -16.84 -2.85 8.37
C ALA A 277 -17.36 -2.09 9.61
N TYR A 278 -16.45 -1.48 10.36
CA TYR A 278 -16.79 -0.68 11.54
C TYR A 278 -17.57 0.59 11.19
N GLU A 279 -17.11 1.35 10.19
CA GLU A 279 -17.78 2.60 9.78
C GLU A 279 -19.16 2.33 9.15
N GLN A 280 -19.32 1.23 8.41
CA GLN A 280 -20.61 0.82 7.85
C GLN A 280 -21.60 0.39 8.95
N ASP A 281 -21.16 -0.35 9.98
CA ASP A 281 -22.01 -0.71 11.13
C ASP A 281 -22.43 0.54 11.90
N LYS A 282 -21.51 1.50 12.09
CA LYS A 282 -21.81 2.77 12.76
C LYS A 282 -22.80 3.64 11.99
N ALA A 283 -22.71 3.65 10.65
CA ALA A 283 -23.65 4.40 9.81
C ALA A 283 -25.04 3.75 9.73
N ALA A 284 -25.17 2.46 10.02
CA ALA A 284 -26.43 1.72 10.01
C ALA A 284 -27.24 1.84 11.32
N LYS A 285 -26.64 2.36 12.37
CA LYS A 285 -27.27 2.65 13.70
C LYS A 285 -27.73 4.08 13.81
#